data_dccddb769c344f53b0e9a50bce26ae01
#
_entry.id   dccddb769c344f53b0e9a50bce26ae01
#
_cell.length_a   1.000
_cell.length_b   1.000
_cell.length_c   1.000
_cell.angle_alpha   90.00
_cell.angle_beta   90.00
_cell.angle_gamma   90.00
#
_symmetry.space_group_name_H-M   'P 1'
#
loop_
_entity.id
_entity.type
_entity.pdbx_description
1 polymer ?
#
loop_
_entity_poly.entity_id
_entity_poly.type
_entity_poly.pdbx_seq_one_letter_code
_entity_poly.pdbx_strand_id
1 'polypeptide(L)'
;VFGTAMVHVAGAQVELVTARAETYRQGSRKPVVTPGTLQTDARRRDFTVNTFLENLHTGEIVDPMGVGRADLDARILRTPLDPAVTFTDDPLRMLRACRLAAKLGFAVADETLAAVREHAFRLSPEHGISYERVRDELTKTLLAPGASTGLE
;
A
#
# COMPACT_ATOMS: atom_id res chain seq x y z
N VAL A 1 -14.29 15.34 6.36
CA VAL A 1 -13.61 14.79 7.55
C VAL A 1 -13.50 13.29 7.34
N PHE A 2 -12.28 12.77 7.23
CA PHE A 2 -12.04 11.35 6.87
C PHE A 2 -12.04 10.40 8.09
N GLY A 3 -12.63 10.79 9.23
CA GLY A 3 -12.65 9.94 10.43
C GLY A 3 -11.25 9.64 10.99
N THR A 4 -10.32 10.59 10.82
CA THR A 4 -8.95 10.47 11.34
C THR A 4 -8.74 11.50 12.43
N ALA A 5 -8.17 11.07 13.55
CA ALA A 5 -7.72 11.93 14.64
C ALA A 5 -6.27 11.58 15.00
N MET A 6 -5.49 12.59 15.38
CA MET A 6 -4.11 12.40 15.80
C MET A 6 -3.95 12.81 17.26
N VAL A 7 -3.32 11.96 18.06
CA VAL A 7 -3.08 12.17 19.48
C VAL A 7 -1.57 12.00 19.74
N HIS A 8 -1.02 12.89 20.56
CA HIS A 8 0.36 12.77 21.04
C HIS A 8 0.34 12.26 22.48
N VAL A 9 0.92 11.08 22.70
CA VAL A 9 0.95 10.42 24.00
C VAL A 9 2.38 9.98 24.31
N ALA A 10 2.93 10.43 25.44
CA ALA A 10 4.26 10.02 25.92
C ALA A 10 5.38 10.15 24.88
N GLY A 11 5.36 11.21 24.04
CA GLY A 11 6.34 11.44 22.97
C GLY A 11 6.11 10.64 21.69
N ALA A 12 5.11 9.77 21.65
CA ALA A 12 4.67 9.05 20.46
C ALA A 12 3.48 9.76 19.80
N GLN A 13 3.42 9.68 18.47
CA GLN A 13 2.30 10.14 17.69
C GLN A 13 1.41 8.95 17.32
N VAL A 14 0.16 9.00 17.76
CA VAL A 14 -0.83 7.95 17.49
C VAL A 14 -1.91 8.49 16.58
N GLU A 15 -2.11 7.85 15.44
CA GLU A 15 -3.18 8.16 14.50
C GLU A 15 -4.36 7.20 14.72
N LEU A 16 -5.53 7.76 15.03
CA LEU A 16 -6.79 7.01 15.15
C LEU A 16 -7.56 7.14 13.84
N VAL A 17 -7.78 6.03 13.16
CA VAL A 17 -8.42 6.01 11.84
C VAL A 17 -9.61 5.04 11.87
N THR A 18 -10.77 5.51 11.40
CA THR A 18 -11.93 4.63 11.20
C THR A 18 -11.70 3.74 9.98
N ALA A 19 -12.01 2.45 10.09
CA ALA A 19 -12.03 1.54 8.94
C ALA A 19 -12.98 2.10 7.87
N ARG A 20 -12.50 2.16 6.62
CA ARG A 20 -13.22 2.83 5.54
C ARG A 20 -13.22 2.02 4.25
N ALA A 21 -14.28 2.18 3.49
CA ALA A 21 -14.36 1.79 2.10
C ALA A 21 -14.12 3.03 1.22
N GLU A 22 -13.43 2.83 0.11
CA GLU A 22 -13.15 3.88 -0.88
C GLU A 22 -13.75 3.46 -2.22
N THR A 23 -14.47 4.40 -2.86
CA THR A 23 -14.99 4.21 -4.21
C THR A 23 -14.44 5.34 -5.07
N TYR A 24 -13.74 5.00 -6.14
CA TYR A 24 -13.20 5.98 -7.08
C TYR A 24 -14.22 6.27 -8.18
N ARG A 25 -14.46 7.56 -8.46
CA ARG A 25 -15.25 7.97 -9.64
C ARG A 25 -14.32 8.03 -10.85
N GLN A 26 -14.84 7.67 -12.00
CA GLN A 26 -14.09 7.74 -13.25
C GLN A 26 -13.56 9.18 -13.47
N GLY A 27 -12.25 9.31 -13.68
CA GLY A 27 -11.55 10.59 -13.85
C GLY A 27 -11.28 11.38 -12.56
N SER A 28 -11.58 10.84 -11.37
CA SER A 28 -11.28 11.48 -10.08
C SER A 28 -10.40 10.61 -9.21
N ARG A 29 -9.30 11.17 -8.73
CA ARG A 29 -8.40 10.54 -7.74
C ARG A 29 -8.85 10.74 -6.30
N LYS A 30 -9.87 11.58 -6.07
CA LYS A 30 -10.44 11.76 -4.73
C LYS A 30 -11.50 10.68 -4.52
N PRO A 31 -11.25 9.69 -3.65
CA PRO A 31 -12.24 8.67 -3.37
C PRO A 31 -13.45 9.27 -2.65
N VAL A 32 -14.60 8.70 -2.90
CA VAL A 32 -15.74 8.83 -1.99
C VAL A 32 -15.49 7.86 -0.85
N VAL A 33 -15.35 8.39 0.35
CA VAL A 33 -15.05 7.62 1.56
C VAL A 33 -16.33 7.36 2.32
N THR A 34 -16.57 6.11 2.66
CA THR A 34 -17.68 5.66 3.51
C THR A 34 -17.17 4.79 4.64
N PRO A 35 -17.86 4.69 5.78
CA PRO A 35 -17.52 3.70 6.81
C PRO A 35 -17.44 2.30 6.21
N GLY A 36 -16.41 1.56 6.55
CA GLY A 36 -16.14 0.22 6.03
C GLY A 36 -15.89 -0.80 7.13
N THR A 37 -15.74 -2.05 6.72
CA THR A 37 -15.28 -3.15 7.57
C THR A 37 -13.75 -3.23 7.54
N LEU A 38 -13.15 -4.00 8.45
CA LEU A 38 -11.70 -4.29 8.42
C LEU A 38 -11.28 -4.91 7.09
N GLN A 39 -12.13 -5.75 6.51
CA GLN A 39 -11.86 -6.38 5.22
C GLN A 39 -11.89 -5.36 4.06
N THR A 40 -12.85 -4.43 4.03
CA THR A 40 -12.88 -3.39 2.98
C THR A 40 -11.72 -2.42 3.13
N ASP A 41 -11.29 -2.12 4.37
CA ASP A 41 -10.11 -1.30 4.60
C ASP A 41 -8.82 -2.01 4.16
N ALA A 42 -8.69 -3.31 4.43
CA ALA A 42 -7.55 -4.12 3.99
C ALA A 42 -7.44 -4.17 2.45
N ARG A 43 -8.57 -4.35 1.75
CA ARG A 43 -8.62 -4.43 0.28
C ARG A 43 -8.10 -3.19 -0.44
N ARG A 44 -8.24 -2.00 0.15
CA ARG A 44 -7.76 -0.75 -0.46
C ARG A 44 -6.29 -0.46 -0.20
N ARG A 45 -5.59 -1.30 0.59
CA ARG A 45 -4.15 -1.13 0.88
C ARG A 45 -3.30 -1.55 -0.31
N ASP A 46 -2.00 -1.29 -0.20
CA ASP A 46 -1.04 -1.57 -1.28
C ASP A 46 -0.71 -3.07 -1.42
N PHE A 47 -0.31 -3.73 -0.31
CA PHE A 47 0.13 -5.13 -0.31
C PHE A 47 -0.47 -5.91 0.85
N THR A 48 -0.66 -7.22 0.64
CA THR A 48 -1.25 -8.16 1.62
C THR A 48 -0.47 -8.18 2.93
N VAL A 49 0.85 -8.09 2.88
CA VAL A 49 1.74 -8.04 4.05
C VAL A 49 1.54 -6.78 4.92
N ASN A 50 0.87 -5.76 4.41
CA ASN A 50 0.54 -4.53 5.12
C ASN A 50 -0.92 -4.49 5.61
N THR A 51 -1.67 -5.59 5.50
CA THR A 51 -3.09 -5.62 5.86
C THR A 51 -3.36 -6.15 7.26
N PHE A 52 -2.37 -6.67 7.96
CA PHE A 52 -2.51 -7.18 9.33
C PHE A 52 -3.02 -6.10 10.29
N LEU A 53 -3.82 -6.55 11.24
CA LEU A 53 -4.36 -5.76 12.32
C LEU A 53 -4.13 -6.51 13.63
N GLU A 54 -3.89 -5.77 14.70
CA GLU A 54 -3.82 -6.31 16.04
C GLU A 54 -4.97 -5.77 16.88
N ASN A 55 -5.69 -6.66 17.56
CA ASN A 55 -6.68 -6.27 18.55
C ASN A 55 -5.94 -5.82 19.82
N LEU A 56 -5.97 -4.53 20.12
CA LEU A 56 -5.24 -3.95 21.24
C LEU A 56 -5.70 -4.44 22.63
N HIS A 57 -6.88 -5.05 22.73
CA HIS A 57 -7.38 -5.61 23.99
C HIS A 57 -6.96 -7.06 24.20
N THR A 58 -6.88 -7.84 23.11
CA THR A 58 -6.59 -9.29 23.19
C THR A 58 -5.19 -9.65 22.72
N GLY A 59 -4.51 -8.77 21.98
CA GLY A 59 -3.25 -9.07 21.30
C GLY A 59 -3.42 -9.99 20.07
N GLU A 60 -4.66 -10.31 19.69
CA GLU A 60 -4.94 -11.17 18.55
C GLU A 60 -4.55 -10.48 17.22
N ILE A 61 -3.76 -11.18 16.40
CA ILE A 61 -3.42 -10.73 15.05
C ILE A 61 -4.45 -11.25 14.06
N VAL A 62 -5.09 -10.33 13.37
CA VAL A 62 -6.11 -10.61 12.36
C VAL A 62 -5.51 -10.39 10.97
N ASP A 63 -5.69 -11.36 10.07
CA ASP A 63 -5.41 -11.25 8.64
C ASP A 63 -6.73 -11.12 7.87
N PRO A 64 -7.22 -9.90 7.58
CA PRO A 64 -8.51 -9.71 6.95
C PRO A 64 -8.59 -10.24 5.52
N MET A 65 -7.43 -10.43 4.87
CA MET A 65 -7.35 -10.98 3.50
C MET A 65 -7.22 -12.51 3.48
N GLY A 66 -6.80 -13.12 4.60
CA GLY A 66 -6.61 -14.56 4.73
C GLY A 66 -5.41 -15.13 3.98
N VAL A 67 -4.65 -14.29 3.27
CA VAL A 67 -3.46 -14.68 2.48
C VAL A 67 -2.19 -13.94 2.92
N GLY A 68 -2.33 -12.89 3.72
CA GLY A 68 -1.21 -12.06 4.14
C GLY A 68 -0.15 -12.84 4.91
N ARG A 69 -0.56 -13.81 5.75
CA ARG A 69 0.38 -14.65 6.49
C ARG A 69 1.24 -15.51 5.55
N ALA A 70 0.61 -16.16 4.56
CA ALA A 70 1.33 -16.97 3.60
C ALA A 70 2.30 -16.14 2.76
N ASP A 71 1.88 -14.95 2.31
CA ASP A 71 2.73 -14.02 1.57
C ASP A 71 3.90 -13.50 2.42
N LEU A 72 3.67 -13.22 3.72
CA LEU A 72 4.71 -12.80 4.64
C LEU A 72 5.75 -13.89 4.86
N ASP A 73 5.32 -15.13 5.09
CA ASP A 73 6.18 -16.29 5.31
C ASP A 73 6.99 -16.65 4.04
N ALA A 74 6.36 -16.49 2.86
CA ALA A 74 6.99 -16.67 1.55
C ALA A 74 7.86 -15.47 1.12
N ARG A 75 7.82 -14.33 1.85
CA ARG A 75 8.50 -13.08 1.50
C ARG A 75 8.07 -12.54 0.14
N ILE A 76 6.77 -12.49 -0.11
CA ILE A 76 6.18 -12.03 -1.37
C ILE A 76 5.37 -10.75 -1.14
N LEU A 77 5.52 -9.78 -2.05
CA LEU A 77 4.71 -8.58 -2.16
C LEU A 77 3.60 -8.82 -3.20
N ARG A 78 2.40 -9.02 -2.73
CA ARG A 78 1.19 -9.24 -3.52
C ARG A 78 0.16 -8.16 -3.20
N THR A 79 -0.57 -7.67 -4.20
CA THR A 79 -1.66 -6.72 -3.99
C THR A 79 -2.91 -7.43 -3.43
N PRO A 80 -3.69 -6.78 -2.53
CA PRO A 80 -4.91 -7.38 -1.97
C PRO A 80 -6.02 -7.62 -3.01
N LEU A 81 -6.04 -6.83 -4.07
CA LEU A 81 -6.94 -6.93 -5.22
C LEU A 81 -6.13 -7.20 -6.48
N ASP A 82 -6.83 -7.33 -7.61
CA ASP A 82 -6.18 -7.31 -8.92
C ASP A 82 -5.18 -6.14 -9.01
N PRO A 83 -3.92 -6.40 -9.40
CA PRO A 83 -2.89 -5.38 -9.46
C PRO A 83 -3.26 -4.20 -10.36
N ALA A 84 -3.96 -4.43 -11.48
CA ALA A 84 -4.40 -3.38 -12.39
C ALA A 84 -5.38 -2.41 -11.72
N VAL A 85 -6.29 -2.93 -10.89
CA VAL A 85 -7.20 -2.11 -10.07
C VAL A 85 -6.40 -1.32 -9.04
N THR A 86 -5.51 -2.00 -8.29
CA THR A 86 -4.69 -1.41 -7.24
C THR A 86 -3.82 -0.26 -7.75
N PHE A 87 -3.23 -0.39 -8.95
CA PHE A 87 -2.38 0.64 -9.55
C PHE A 87 -3.16 1.71 -10.31
N THR A 88 -4.40 1.43 -10.69
CA THR A 88 -5.31 2.46 -11.21
C THR A 88 -5.76 3.40 -10.11
N ASP A 89 -6.05 2.88 -8.91
CA ASP A 89 -6.45 3.67 -7.75
C ASP A 89 -5.34 4.61 -7.25
N ASP A 90 -4.11 4.11 -7.13
CA ASP A 90 -2.92 4.93 -6.81
C ASP A 90 -1.68 4.36 -7.51
N PRO A 91 -1.26 4.94 -8.65
CA PRO A 91 -0.08 4.49 -9.38
C PRO A 91 1.22 4.52 -8.58
N LEU A 92 1.30 5.36 -7.52
CA LEU A 92 2.50 5.41 -6.67
C LEU A 92 2.78 4.07 -5.97
N ARG A 93 1.77 3.20 -5.83
CA ARG A 93 1.95 1.85 -5.26
C ARG A 93 2.94 1.00 -6.05
N MET A 94 3.15 1.27 -7.34
CA MET A 94 4.19 0.63 -8.14
C MET A 94 5.61 0.96 -7.60
N LEU A 95 5.90 2.23 -7.33
CA LEU A 95 7.17 2.62 -6.70
C LEU A 95 7.29 2.12 -5.25
N ARG A 96 6.17 2.02 -4.55
CA ARG A 96 6.15 1.42 -3.20
C ARG A 96 6.48 -0.08 -3.24
N ALA A 97 6.12 -0.82 -4.30
CA ALA A 97 6.57 -2.20 -4.51
C ALA A 97 8.10 -2.26 -4.58
N CYS A 98 8.70 -1.44 -5.43
CA CYS A 98 10.17 -1.34 -5.56
C CYS A 98 10.83 -1.02 -4.21
N ARG A 99 10.31 -0.02 -3.50
CA ARG A 99 10.84 0.38 -2.20
C ARG A 99 10.71 -0.73 -1.14
N LEU A 100 9.58 -1.41 -1.08
CA LEU A 100 9.38 -2.48 -0.10
C LEU A 100 10.22 -3.72 -0.44
N ALA A 101 10.36 -4.07 -1.72
CA ALA A 101 11.29 -5.11 -2.17
C ALA A 101 12.72 -4.79 -1.72
N ALA A 102 13.20 -3.58 -1.96
CA ALA A 102 14.52 -3.11 -1.52
C ALA A 102 14.69 -3.12 0.00
N LYS A 103 13.65 -2.70 0.74
CA LYS A 103 13.70 -2.56 2.20
C LYS A 103 13.63 -3.91 2.93
N LEU A 104 12.76 -4.81 2.46
CA LEU A 104 12.42 -6.06 3.15
C LEU A 104 13.16 -7.27 2.57
N GLY A 105 13.74 -7.15 1.37
CA GLY A 105 14.30 -8.28 0.63
C GLY A 105 13.21 -9.28 0.18
N PHE A 106 12.01 -8.77 -0.12
CA PHE A 106 10.88 -9.57 -0.58
C PHE A 106 10.81 -9.57 -2.10
N ALA A 107 10.41 -10.68 -2.70
CA ALA A 107 10.08 -10.74 -4.10
C ALA A 107 8.72 -10.08 -4.38
N VAL A 108 8.57 -9.49 -5.57
CA VAL A 108 7.26 -9.03 -6.05
C VAL A 108 6.60 -10.19 -6.78
N ALA A 109 5.33 -10.49 -6.47
CA ALA A 109 4.57 -11.55 -7.15
C ALA A 109 4.53 -11.29 -8.68
N ASP A 110 4.61 -12.35 -9.49
CA ASP A 110 4.74 -12.24 -10.95
C ASP A 110 3.61 -11.41 -11.59
N GLU A 111 2.37 -11.64 -11.15
CA GLU A 111 1.20 -10.88 -11.62
C GLU A 111 1.28 -9.40 -11.21
N THR A 112 1.82 -9.11 -10.04
CA THR A 112 2.03 -7.74 -9.57
C THR A 112 3.13 -7.05 -10.39
N LEU A 113 4.23 -7.76 -10.65
CA LEU A 113 5.35 -7.24 -11.46
C LEU A 113 4.95 -7.01 -12.92
N ALA A 114 4.15 -7.92 -13.50
CA ALA A 114 3.60 -7.75 -14.85
C ALA A 114 2.74 -6.48 -14.94
N ALA A 115 1.87 -6.26 -13.96
CA ALA A 115 1.04 -5.06 -13.92
C ALA A 115 1.85 -3.78 -13.67
N VAL A 116 2.95 -3.82 -12.90
CA VAL A 116 3.87 -2.68 -12.76
C VAL A 116 4.42 -2.27 -14.13
N ARG A 117 4.88 -3.24 -14.94
CA ARG A 117 5.40 -2.97 -16.28
C ARG A 117 4.34 -2.40 -17.22
N GLU A 118 3.13 -2.94 -17.17
CA GLU A 118 2.01 -2.50 -18.01
C GLU A 118 1.53 -1.09 -17.65
N HIS A 119 1.50 -0.74 -16.36
CA HIS A 119 0.92 0.51 -15.87
C HIS A 119 1.96 1.59 -15.53
N ALA A 120 3.27 1.36 -15.75
CA ALA A 120 4.34 2.29 -15.41
C ALA A 120 4.17 3.69 -16.03
N PHE A 121 3.53 3.79 -17.21
CA PHE A 121 3.24 5.08 -17.86
C PHE A 121 2.38 6.01 -17.00
N ARG A 122 1.65 5.47 -16.01
CA ARG A 122 0.83 6.24 -15.08
C ARG A 122 1.63 6.98 -14.01
N LEU A 123 2.94 6.74 -13.90
CA LEU A 123 3.84 7.46 -12.98
C LEU A 123 4.22 8.83 -13.54
N SER A 124 3.23 9.62 -13.93
CA SER A 124 3.41 10.94 -14.50
C SER A 124 2.41 11.94 -13.92
N PRO A 125 2.71 13.26 -13.98
CA PRO A 125 1.78 14.30 -13.54
C PRO A 125 0.45 14.29 -14.29
N GLU A 126 0.41 13.87 -15.53
CA GLU A 126 -0.80 13.73 -16.34
C GLU A 126 -1.79 12.74 -15.71
N HIS A 127 -1.26 11.72 -15.02
CA HIS A 127 -2.02 10.76 -14.23
C HIS A 127 -2.11 11.16 -12.75
N GLY A 128 -1.77 12.42 -12.46
CA GLY A 128 -1.93 13.08 -11.17
C GLY A 128 -0.92 12.64 -10.10
N ILE A 129 0.22 12.05 -10.45
CA ILE A 129 1.30 11.78 -9.50
C ILE A 129 2.25 12.98 -9.51
N SER A 130 2.45 13.63 -8.36
CA SER A 130 3.40 14.73 -8.28
C SER A 130 4.85 14.23 -8.27
N TYR A 131 5.74 15.03 -8.83
CA TYR A 131 7.17 14.71 -8.84
C TYR A 131 7.75 14.54 -7.44
N GLU A 132 7.24 15.26 -6.45
CA GLU A 132 7.68 15.15 -5.05
C GLU A 132 7.39 13.75 -4.51
N ARG A 133 6.18 13.20 -4.77
CA ARG A 133 5.83 11.84 -4.33
C ARG A 133 6.72 10.78 -4.98
N VAL A 134 7.01 10.93 -6.29
CA VAL A 134 7.91 10.04 -7.03
C VAL A 134 9.32 10.12 -6.44
N ARG A 135 9.85 11.34 -6.29
CA ARG A 135 11.17 11.58 -5.70
C ARG A 135 11.29 10.96 -4.32
N ASP A 136 10.28 11.12 -3.47
CA ASP A 136 10.30 10.62 -2.10
C ASP A 136 10.34 9.08 -2.05
N GLU A 137 9.57 8.39 -2.89
CA GLU A 137 9.63 6.93 -2.97
C GLU A 137 10.95 6.44 -3.58
N LEU A 138 11.46 7.08 -4.63
CA LEU A 138 12.77 6.76 -5.22
C LEU A 138 13.91 6.99 -4.23
N THR A 139 13.90 8.11 -3.50
CA THR A 139 14.93 8.40 -2.48
C THR A 139 14.92 7.31 -1.40
N LYS A 140 13.74 6.91 -0.90
CA LYS A 140 13.62 5.84 0.08
C LYS A 140 14.07 4.48 -0.48
N THR A 141 13.87 4.22 -1.77
CA THR A 141 14.35 3.01 -2.44
C THR A 141 15.88 2.99 -2.50
N LEU A 142 16.48 4.10 -2.96
CA LEU A 142 17.94 4.24 -3.06
C LEU A 142 18.66 4.15 -1.71
N LEU A 143 18.02 4.59 -0.63
CA LEU A 143 18.54 4.50 0.74
C LEU A 143 18.28 3.14 1.41
N ALA A 144 17.55 2.23 0.78
CA ALA A 144 17.25 0.93 1.34
C ALA A 144 18.46 -0.03 1.22
N PRO A 145 18.63 -1.00 2.14
CA PRO A 145 19.75 -1.96 2.10
C PRO A 145 19.83 -2.78 0.80
N GLY A 146 18.70 -3.08 0.17
CA GLY A 146 18.59 -3.82 -1.10
C GLY A 146 18.22 -2.91 -2.28
N ALA A 147 18.80 -1.72 -2.38
CA ALA A 147 18.48 -0.74 -3.43
C ALA A 147 18.58 -1.34 -4.85
N SER A 148 19.58 -2.18 -5.14
CA SER A 148 19.75 -2.85 -6.45
C SER A 148 18.51 -3.69 -6.80
N THR A 149 18.02 -4.51 -5.87
CA THR A 149 16.83 -5.35 -6.07
C THR A 149 15.56 -4.51 -6.34
N GLY A 150 15.46 -3.34 -5.72
CA GLY A 150 14.32 -2.45 -5.92
C GLY A 150 14.35 -1.68 -7.24
N LEU A 151 15.47 -1.67 -7.96
CA LEU A 151 15.67 -0.97 -9.24
C LEU A 151 15.68 -1.91 -10.46
N GLU A 152 15.80 -3.22 -10.27
CA GLU A 152 15.68 -4.27 -11.30
C GLU A 152 14.22 -4.57 -11.64
#